data_a51951d9f79919fc7b39de9c9c786243
#
_entry.id   a51951d9f79919fc7b39de9c9c786243
#
_cell.length_a   1.000
_cell.length_b   1.000
_cell.length_c   1.000
_cell.angle_alpha   90.00
_cell.angle_beta   90.00
_cell.angle_gamma   90.00
#
_symmetry.space_group_name_H-M   'P 1'
#
loop_
_entity.id
_entity.type
_entity.pdbx_description
1 polymer ?
#
loop_
_entity_poly.entity_id
_entity_poly.type
_entity_poly.pdbx_seq_one_letter_code
_entity_poly.pdbx_strand_id
1 'polypeptide(L)'
;MQKGNILFASFDDVEEIDLTEYQVKLQIVRFRTKGLRAGFTHVPELAPSEQLFKKAMYKWKKLIFTKREKEIMSNGETGTWFDIYKIEFLNEMKERNDLKRCYKRLKEVLDSGQNIICICYCDNAKRCHRCIIAEELKKDGYNISII
;
A
#
# COMPACT_ATOMS: atom_id res chain seq x y z
N MET A 1 -21.38 -5.69 15.98
CA MET A 1 -21.20 -6.04 14.56
C MET A 1 -19.77 -6.47 14.31
N GLN A 2 -19.56 -7.56 13.59
CA GLN A 2 -18.23 -8.03 13.25
C GLN A 2 -17.61 -7.13 12.19
N LYS A 3 -16.34 -6.80 12.37
CA LYS A 3 -15.58 -6.01 11.38
C LYS A 3 -15.37 -6.80 10.09
N GLY A 4 -15.30 -6.09 8.97
CA GLY A 4 -14.96 -6.71 7.69
C GLY A 4 -13.48 -7.08 7.61
N ASN A 5 -13.14 -7.81 6.56
CA ASN A 5 -11.77 -8.23 6.26
C ASN A 5 -11.23 -7.40 5.10
N ILE A 6 -9.92 -7.16 5.09
CA ILE A 6 -9.26 -6.48 3.99
C ILE A 6 -8.14 -7.37 3.43
N LEU A 7 -8.14 -7.51 2.10
CA LEU A 7 -7.13 -8.26 1.36
C LEU A 7 -6.30 -7.27 0.53
N PHE A 8 -4.98 -7.42 0.59
CA PHE A 8 -4.04 -6.71 -0.26
C PHE A 8 -3.41 -7.68 -1.25
N ALA A 9 -3.55 -7.41 -2.53
CA ALA A 9 -3.10 -8.31 -3.59
C ALA A 9 -2.38 -7.55 -4.70
N SER A 10 -1.71 -8.26 -5.60
CA SER A 10 -1.17 -7.66 -6.81
C SER A 10 -2.24 -7.58 -7.88
N PHE A 11 -2.07 -6.63 -8.81
CA PHE A 11 -2.95 -6.45 -9.96
C PHE A 11 -3.10 -7.75 -10.78
N ASP A 12 -2.01 -8.51 -10.91
CA ASP A 12 -1.98 -9.72 -11.73
C ASP A 12 -2.68 -10.91 -11.05
N ASP A 13 -2.63 -10.98 -9.71
CA ASP A 13 -3.18 -12.11 -8.95
C ASP A 13 -4.70 -12.03 -8.79
N VAL A 14 -5.31 -10.90 -9.12
CA VAL A 14 -6.73 -10.66 -8.87
C VAL A 14 -7.64 -11.57 -9.68
N GLU A 15 -7.17 -12.08 -10.82
CA GLU A 15 -7.96 -12.99 -11.66
C GLU A 15 -8.30 -14.31 -10.97
N GLU A 16 -7.50 -14.71 -10.00
CA GLU A 16 -7.67 -15.95 -9.25
C GLU A 16 -8.50 -15.77 -7.97
N ILE A 17 -9.00 -14.55 -7.73
CA ILE A 17 -9.72 -14.20 -6.50
C ILE A 17 -11.20 -14.08 -6.80
N ASP A 18 -12.04 -14.65 -5.92
CA ASP A 18 -13.48 -14.45 -5.98
C ASP A 18 -13.81 -13.05 -5.46
N LEU A 19 -14.10 -12.13 -6.37
CA LEU A 19 -14.38 -10.74 -6.03
C LEU A 19 -15.77 -10.50 -5.45
N THR A 20 -16.65 -11.50 -5.49
CA THR A 20 -18.03 -11.35 -4.97
C THR A 20 -18.07 -11.17 -3.46
N GLU A 21 -17.02 -11.58 -2.76
CA GLU A 21 -16.90 -11.44 -1.31
C GLU A 21 -16.54 -10.01 -0.87
N TYR A 22 -16.14 -9.13 -1.82
CA TYR A 22 -15.66 -7.79 -1.53
C TYR A 22 -16.64 -6.74 -2.02
N GLN A 23 -17.19 -5.96 -1.10
CA GLN A 23 -18.10 -4.86 -1.42
C GLN A 23 -17.35 -3.63 -1.94
N VAL A 24 -16.10 -3.47 -1.50
CA VAL A 24 -15.27 -2.33 -1.87
C VAL A 24 -13.99 -2.83 -2.55
N LYS A 25 -13.75 -2.36 -3.77
CA LYS A 25 -12.61 -2.78 -4.60
C LYS A 25 -11.79 -1.55 -4.99
N LEU A 26 -10.56 -1.48 -4.51
CA LEU A 26 -9.71 -0.30 -4.65
C LEU A 26 -8.40 -0.64 -5.35
N GLN A 27 -8.02 0.19 -6.33
CA GLN A 27 -6.72 0.10 -6.97
C GLN A 27 -5.85 1.24 -6.43
N ILE A 28 -4.93 0.89 -5.54
CA ILE A 28 -4.15 1.84 -4.74
C ILE A 28 -2.78 2.13 -5.37
N VAL A 29 -2.82 2.59 -6.62
CA VAL A 29 -1.62 2.93 -7.40
C VAL A 29 -1.56 4.42 -7.66
N ARG A 30 -0.35 4.99 -7.78
CA ARG A 30 -0.18 6.41 -8.10
C ARG A 30 -0.59 6.69 -9.54
N PHE A 31 -0.11 5.88 -10.48
CA PHE A 31 -0.38 6.01 -11.90
C PHE A 31 -1.00 4.73 -12.44
N ARG A 32 -1.92 4.84 -13.40
CA ARG A 32 -2.61 3.68 -13.98
C ARG A 32 -1.82 3.13 -15.19
N THR A 33 -0.55 2.81 -14.99
CA THR A 33 0.34 2.37 -16.07
C THR A 33 -0.10 1.06 -16.74
N LYS A 34 -0.74 0.15 -15.97
CA LYS A 34 -1.29 -1.11 -16.48
C LYS A 34 -2.81 -1.04 -16.64
N GLY A 35 -3.39 0.16 -16.60
CA GLY A 35 -4.84 0.36 -16.68
C GLY A 35 -5.53 0.20 -15.33
N LEU A 36 -6.86 0.34 -15.37
CA LEU A 36 -7.74 0.17 -14.21
C LEU A 36 -8.55 -1.12 -14.38
N ARG A 37 -8.51 -1.99 -13.39
CA ARG A 37 -9.33 -3.20 -13.43
C ARG A 37 -10.80 -2.86 -13.35
N ALA A 38 -11.61 -3.57 -14.15
CA ALA A 38 -13.06 -3.39 -14.15
C ALA A 38 -13.64 -3.62 -12.77
N GLY A 39 -14.51 -2.72 -12.33
CA GLY A 39 -15.14 -2.79 -11.01
C GLY A 39 -14.32 -2.20 -9.87
N PHE A 40 -13.08 -1.79 -10.14
CA PHE A 40 -12.21 -1.17 -9.13
C PHE A 40 -12.25 0.36 -9.23
N THR A 41 -12.11 1.02 -8.09
CA THR A 41 -11.96 2.47 -8.00
C THR A 41 -10.49 2.81 -7.83
N HIS A 42 -9.99 3.75 -8.62
CA HIS A 42 -8.62 4.24 -8.50
C HIS A 42 -8.49 5.18 -7.30
N VAL A 43 -7.62 4.83 -6.35
CA VAL A 43 -7.39 5.61 -5.12
C VAL A 43 -5.89 5.91 -4.99
N PRO A 44 -5.37 6.89 -5.78
CA PRO A 44 -3.96 7.26 -5.69
C PRO A 44 -3.58 7.86 -4.33
N GLU A 45 -4.56 8.34 -3.56
CA GLU A 45 -4.34 8.88 -2.22
C GLU A 45 -3.74 7.85 -1.25
N LEU A 46 -3.97 6.55 -1.50
CA LEU A 46 -3.37 5.47 -0.70
C LEU A 46 -2.04 4.98 -1.26
N ALA A 47 -1.56 5.56 -2.35
CA ALA A 47 -0.25 5.28 -2.92
C ALA A 47 0.79 6.27 -2.40
N PRO A 48 2.10 5.99 -2.56
CA PRO A 48 3.12 6.97 -2.22
C PRO A 48 2.95 8.24 -3.05
N SER A 49 3.45 9.37 -2.54
CA SER A 49 3.48 10.61 -3.31
C SER A 49 4.28 10.42 -4.60
N GLU A 50 4.05 11.30 -5.56
CA GLU A 50 4.82 11.27 -6.80
C GLU A 50 6.32 11.39 -6.53
N GLN A 51 6.71 12.23 -5.57
CA GLN A 51 8.12 12.40 -5.18
C GLN A 51 8.73 11.10 -4.65
N LEU A 52 8.05 10.42 -3.74
CA LEU A 52 8.52 9.16 -3.17
C LEU A 52 8.55 8.06 -4.24
N PHE A 53 7.52 8.00 -5.06
CA PHE A 53 7.45 7.06 -6.18
C PHE A 53 8.65 7.24 -7.12
N LYS A 54 8.98 8.48 -7.49
CA LYS A 54 10.11 8.77 -8.38
C LYS A 54 11.45 8.41 -7.76
N LYS A 55 11.64 8.67 -6.47
CA LYS A 55 12.88 8.24 -5.77
C LYS A 55 13.05 6.72 -5.85
N ALA A 56 12.00 5.97 -5.57
CA ALA A 56 12.06 4.51 -5.61
C ALA A 56 12.35 4.00 -7.02
N MET A 57 11.67 4.54 -8.04
CA MET A 57 11.78 4.06 -9.40
C MET A 57 13.06 4.50 -10.11
N TYR A 58 13.53 5.72 -9.87
CA TYR A 58 14.58 6.32 -10.68
C TYR A 58 15.92 6.52 -9.96
N LYS A 59 15.94 6.47 -8.63
CA LYS A 59 17.19 6.58 -7.86
C LYS A 59 17.55 5.29 -7.17
N TRP A 60 16.69 4.76 -6.34
CA TRP A 60 17.01 3.61 -5.49
C TRP A 60 17.14 2.31 -6.28
N LYS A 61 16.32 2.11 -7.30
CA LYS A 61 16.47 0.95 -8.20
C LYS A 61 17.78 0.99 -8.98
N LYS A 62 18.34 2.17 -9.20
CA LYS A 62 19.65 2.36 -9.85
C LYS A 62 20.79 2.41 -8.85
N LEU A 63 20.53 2.09 -7.58
CA LEU A 63 21.52 2.09 -6.49
C LEU A 63 22.12 3.47 -6.23
N ILE A 64 21.37 4.55 -6.47
CA ILE A 64 21.78 5.92 -6.18
C ILE A 64 21.20 6.33 -4.83
N PHE A 65 22.06 6.42 -3.82
CA PHE A 65 21.67 6.73 -2.45
C PHE A 65 22.49 7.89 -1.89
N THR A 66 21.85 8.70 -1.04
CA THR A 66 22.56 9.70 -0.23
C THR A 66 23.30 9.01 0.92
N LYS A 67 24.21 9.74 1.58
CA LYS A 67 24.92 9.22 2.75
C LYS A 67 23.95 8.79 3.86
N ARG A 68 22.94 9.62 4.14
CA ARG A 68 21.92 9.31 5.16
C ARG A 68 21.11 8.06 4.78
N GLU A 69 20.75 7.93 3.51
CA GLU A 69 20.01 6.77 3.02
C GLU A 69 20.82 5.47 3.19
N LYS A 70 22.12 5.53 2.92
CA LYS A 70 23.02 4.39 3.15
C LYS A 70 23.09 4.00 4.62
N GLU A 71 23.09 4.98 5.53
CA GLU A 71 23.06 4.72 6.97
C GLU A 71 21.76 4.05 7.39
N ILE A 72 20.63 4.49 6.86
CA ILE A 72 19.32 3.87 7.12
C ILE A 72 19.33 2.41 6.68
N MET A 73 19.84 2.12 5.49
CA MET A 73 19.92 0.74 4.99
C MET A 73 20.83 -0.13 5.84
N SER A 74 21.97 0.42 6.31
CA SER A 74 22.92 -0.31 7.15
C SER A 74 22.30 -0.77 8.47
N ASN A 75 21.34 0.00 8.99
CA ASN A 75 20.68 -0.27 10.26
C ASN A 75 19.26 -0.85 10.10
N GLY A 76 18.80 -1.05 8.87
CA GLY A 76 17.45 -1.50 8.57
C GLY A 76 17.29 -3.01 8.56
N GLU A 77 16.05 -3.47 8.62
CA GLU A 77 15.71 -4.90 8.64
C GLU A 77 16.07 -5.61 7.35
N THR A 78 15.89 -4.94 6.19
CA THR A 78 16.11 -5.55 4.88
C THR A 78 17.50 -5.25 4.32
N GLY A 79 18.13 -4.17 4.79
CA GLY A 79 19.38 -3.68 4.22
C GLY A 79 19.22 -3.18 2.78
N THR A 80 18.00 -2.90 2.33
CA THR A 80 17.67 -2.48 0.98
C THR A 80 16.96 -1.13 0.96
N TRP A 81 16.69 -0.63 -0.24
CA TRP A 81 15.93 0.61 -0.44
C TRP A 81 14.58 0.61 0.27
N PHE A 82 14.01 -0.56 0.52
CA PHE A 82 12.70 -0.65 1.17
C PHE A 82 12.72 -0.10 2.59
N ASP A 83 13.84 -0.18 3.29
CA ASP A 83 13.98 0.40 4.64
C ASP A 83 13.75 1.91 4.61
N ILE A 84 14.30 2.59 3.60
CA ILE A 84 14.12 4.03 3.40
C ILE A 84 12.67 4.32 3.00
N TYR A 85 12.17 3.56 2.06
CA TYR A 85 10.81 3.70 1.52
C TYR A 85 9.78 3.60 2.65
N LYS A 86 9.93 2.60 3.52
CA LYS A 86 9.02 2.38 4.64
C LYS A 86 8.98 3.59 5.59
N ILE A 87 10.15 4.14 5.94
CA ILE A 87 10.23 5.32 6.79
C ILE A 87 9.52 6.51 6.13
N GLU A 88 9.81 6.76 4.86
CA GLU A 88 9.22 7.91 4.15
C GLU A 88 7.71 7.73 3.94
N PHE A 89 7.25 6.52 3.62
CA PHE A 89 5.82 6.27 3.45
C PHE A 89 5.06 6.38 4.78
N LEU A 90 5.61 5.88 5.87
CA LEU A 90 5.02 6.06 7.21
C LEU A 90 4.92 7.54 7.58
N ASN A 91 5.90 8.36 7.21
CA ASN A 91 5.82 9.80 7.39
C ASN A 91 4.70 10.41 6.54
N GLU A 92 4.53 9.95 5.31
CA GLU A 92 3.43 10.39 4.46
C GLU A 92 2.07 10.03 5.07
N MET A 93 1.95 8.86 5.67
CA MET A 93 0.73 8.45 6.38
C MET A 93 0.40 9.36 7.55
N LYS A 94 1.41 9.95 8.19
CA LYS A 94 1.21 10.89 9.30
C LYS A 94 0.93 12.31 8.84
N GLU A 95 1.48 12.74 7.71
CA GLU A 95 1.48 14.14 7.30
C GLU A 95 0.52 14.47 6.15
N ARG A 96 0.29 13.53 5.22
CA ARG A 96 -0.58 13.77 4.08
C ARG A 96 -2.04 13.68 4.47
N ASN A 97 -2.77 14.78 4.33
CA ASN A 97 -4.20 14.84 4.67
C ASN A 97 -5.05 13.94 3.78
N ASP A 98 -4.74 13.84 2.49
CA ASP A 98 -5.45 12.97 1.56
C ASP A 98 -5.32 11.49 1.96
N LEU A 99 -4.09 11.06 2.27
CA LEU A 99 -3.82 9.69 2.69
C LEU A 99 -4.50 9.38 4.02
N LYS A 100 -4.39 10.29 4.99
CA LYS A 100 -5.03 10.10 6.31
C LYS A 100 -6.54 9.95 6.20
N ARG A 101 -7.19 10.75 5.34
CA ARG A 101 -8.65 10.64 5.12
C ARG A 101 -9.02 9.29 4.52
N CYS A 102 -8.28 8.85 3.51
CA CYS A 102 -8.53 7.56 2.89
C CYS A 102 -8.26 6.39 3.84
N TYR A 103 -7.20 6.48 4.63
CA TYR A 103 -6.90 5.47 5.63
C TYR A 103 -8.01 5.37 6.68
N LYS A 104 -8.48 6.51 7.16
CA LYS A 104 -9.63 6.57 8.09
C LYS A 104 -10.88 5.96 7.45
N ARG A 105 -11.12 6.26 6.18
CA ARG A 105 -12.27 5.73 5.44
C ARG A 105 -12.22 4.21 5.32
N LEU A 106 -11.03 3.64 5.08
CA LEU A 106 -10.87 2.18 5.09
C LEU A 106 -11.37 1.59 6.40
N LYS A 107 -10.97 2.18 7.53
CA LYS A 107 -11.37 1.70 8.86
C LYS A 107 -12.87 1.82 9.06
N GLU A 108 -13.49 2.92 8.63
CA GLU A 108 -14.93 3.11 8.73
C GLU A 108 -15.70 2.04 7.95
N VAL A 109 -15.25 1.74 6.72
CA VAL A 109 -15.86 0.69 5.89
C VAL A 109 -15.74 -0.69 6.57
N LEU A 110 -14.55 -1.01 7.08
CA LEU A 110 -14.31 -2.27 7.79
C LEU A 110 -15.14 -2.35 9.07
N ASP A 111 -15.26 -1.24 9.80
CA ASP A 111 -16.09 -1.18 11.01
C ASP A 111 -17.57 -1.42 10.71
N SER A 112 -18.02 -1.08 9.51
CA SER A 112 -19.41 -1.33 9.07
C SER A 112 -19.66 -2.80 8.69
N GLY A 113 -18.64 -3.65 8.69
CA GLY A 113 -18.74 -5.07 8.34
C GLY A 113 -18.50 -5.38 6.87
N GLN A 114 -18.17 -4.39 6.06
CA GLN A 114 -17.88 -4.59 4.64
C GLN A 114 -16.45 -5.06 4.42
N ASN A 115 -16.24 -5.89 3.41
CA ASN A 115 -14.93 -6.39 3.04
C ASN A 115 -14.33 -5.53 1.93
N ILE A 116 -13.02 -5.33 2.00
CA ILE A 116 -12.28 -4.51 1.05
C ILE A 116 -11.19 -5.36 0.39
N ILE A 117 -10.99 -5.18 -0.91
CA ILE A 117 -9.78 -5.65 -1.59
C ILE A 117 -9.05 -4.44 -2.16
N CYS A 118 -7.75 -4.36 -1.88
CA CYS A 118 -6.85 -3.34 -2.43
C CYS A 118 -5.82 -4.01 -3.32
N ILE A 119 -5.62 -3.50 -4.53
CA ILE A 119 -4.62 -4.02 -5.46
C ILE A 119 -3.63 -2.96 -5.87
N CYS A 120 -2.41 -3.38 -6.16
CA CYS A 120 -1.36 -2.54 -6.72
C CYS A 120 -0.51 -3.35 -7.71
N TYR A 121 0.39 -2.66 -8.42
CA TYR A 121 1.19 -3.32 -9.47
C TYR A 121 2.42 -4.06 -8.98
N CYS A 122 2.83 -3.88 -7.73
CA CYS A 122 4.04 -4.49 -7.20
C CYS A 122 3.92 -6.01 -7.15
N ASP A 123 4.93 -6.72 -7.65
CA ASP A 123 4.98 -8.17 -7.62
C ASP A 123 5.37 -8.71 -6.25
N ASN A 124 6.24 -7.98 -5.53
CA ASN A 124 6.71 -8.40 -4.22
C ASN A 124 5.89 -7.75 -3.10
N ALA A 125 4.99 -8.55 -2.50
CA ALA A 125 4.14 -8.09 -1.41
C ALA A 125 4.92 -7.57 -0.21
N LYS A 126 6.11 -8.12 0.06
CA LYS A 126 6.93 -7.75 1.21
C LYS A 126 7.65 -6.41 1.04
N ARG A 127 7.73 -5.89 -0.18
CA ARG A 127 8.43 -4.64 -0.51
C ARG A 127 7.51 -3.70 -1.28
N CYS A 128 6.33 -3.46 -0.74
CA CYS A 128 5.31 -2.64 -1.37
C CYS A 128 4.56 -1.82 -0.31
N HIS A 129 4.04 -0.66 -0.71
CA HIS A 129 3.22 0.15 0.20
C HIS A 129 2.00 -0.60 0.72
N ARG A 130 1.49 -1.59 -0.02
CA ARG A 130 0.36 -2.40 0.48
C ARG A 130 0.69 -3.13 1.79
N CYS A 131 1.92 -3.61 1.94
CA CYS A 131 2.29 -4.28 3.20
C CYS A 131 2.44 -3.28 4.36
N ILE A 132 2.85 -2.06 4.07
CA ILE A 132 2.97 -1.01 5.09
C ILE A 132 1.60 -0.62 5.61
N ILE A 133 0.65 -0.38 4.71
CA ILE A 133 -0.74 -0.07 5.07
C ILE A 133 -1.36 -1.25 5.84
N ALA A 134 -1.13 -2.48 5.37
CA ALA A 134 -1.65 -3.68 6.01
C ALA A 134 -1.13 -3.83 7.45
N GLU A 135 0.16 -3.61 7.67
CA GLU A 135 0.74 -3.67 9.01
C GLU A 135 0.13 -2.65 9.95
N GLU A 136 -0.10 -1.42 9.47
CA GLU A 136 -0.72 -0.38 10.29
C GLU A 136 -2.17 -0.73 10.64
N LEU A 137 -2.95 -1.25 9.68
CA LEU A 137 -4.30 -1.72 9.95
C LEU A 137 -4.32 -2.88 10.95
N LYS A 138 -3.35 -3.79 10.86
CA LYS A 138 -3.21 -4.89 11.81
C LYS A 138 -2.95 -4.38 13.22
N LYS A 139 -2.07 -3.38 13.38
CA LYS A 139 -1.81 -2.73 14.66
C LYS A 139 -3.06 -2.08 15.23
N ASP A 140 -3.93 -1.56 14.35
CA ASP A 140 -5.20 -0.94 14.75
C ASP A 140 -6.31 -1.97 15.03
N GLY A 141 -6.01 -3.26 14.93
CA GLY A 141 -6.93 -4.34 15.32
C GLY A 141 -7.78 -4.91 14.19
N TYR A 142 -7.41 -4.66 12.93
CA TYR A 142 -8.16 -5.15 11.78
C TYR A 142 -7.62 -6.47 11.26
N ASN A 143 -8.50 -7.26 10.65
CA ASN A 143 -8.19 -8.53 10.03
C ASN A 143 -7.67 -8.27 8.62
N ILE A 144 -6.38 -8.52 8.40
CA ILE A 144 -5.75 -8.29 7.10
C ILE A 144 -5.19 -9.58 6.51
N SER A 145 -5.18 -9.65 5.18
CA SER A 145 -4.48 -10.68 4.42
C SER A 145 -3.68 -10.01 3.31
N ILE A 146 -2.52 -10.58 3.00
CA ILE A 146 -1.64 -10.08 1.94
C ILE A 146 -1.24 -11.27 1.06
N ILE A 147 -1.40 -11.12 -0.23
CA ILE A 147 -0.94 -12.11 -1.20
C ILE A 147 -0.10 -11.47 -2.29
#